data_37c356a1e26fc776de39ddf16466a08a
#
_entry.id   37c356a1e26fc776de39ddf16466a08a
#
_cell.length_a   1.000
_cell.length_b   1.000
_cell.length_c   1.000
_cell.angle_alpha   90.00
_cell.angle_beta   90.00
_cell.angle_gamma   90.00
#
_symmetry.space_group_name_H-M   'P 1'
#
loop_
_entity.id
_entity.type
_entity.pdbx_description
1 polymer ?
#
loop_
_entity_poly.entity_id
_entity_poly.type
_entity_poly.pdbx_seq_one_letter_code
_entity_poly.pdbx_strand_id
1 'polypeptide(L)'
;MNNFCLIGYPLGHSMSPIIHKELFKIKNIDASYNLNEIAPENLKNEYEKLKKLDGFNVTIPHKTGIISMLDGLSQRAQLFGAVNTVKIENGKATGHNTDCFGFLRALEMAEIDLGGKVLLCGSGGVSRMFAFESILAGADLIIAVRDSSMPAANLIKSEIKDKLDKKAKVVKLGDVEGEFDLLINGTPVGMFPKVDASVLPKEKVQKCKAVFDAVYNPQETLILKYAKEAGIKYSNGLSMLVWQAAVAQEIWFDTEFTMDDIKKVLKITQEEMKKI
;
A
#
# COMPACT_ATOMS: atom_id res chain seq x y z
N MET A 1 -20.39 17.92 -11.23
CA MET A 1 -19.36 16.91 -11.53
C MET A 1 -18.17 17.14 -10.61
N ASN A 2 -17.88 16.19 -9.75
CA ASN A 2 -16.74 16.25 -8.83
C ASN A 2 -15.42 15.94 -9.58
N ASN A 3 -14.31 16.55 -9.15
CA ASN A 3 -13.03 16.46 -9.86
C ASN A 3 -11.93 15.95 -8.92
N PHE A 4 -11.27 14.86 -9.32
CA PHE A 4 -10.20 14.22 -8.59
C PHE A 4 -9.00 13.97 -9.50
N CYS A 5 -7.83 13.79 -8.90
CA CYS A 5 -6.64 13.36 -9.63
C CYS A 5 -5.69 12.53 -8.77
N LEU A 6 -4.72 11.91 -9.43
CA LEU A 6 -3.51 11.39 -8.81
C LEU A 6 -2.36 12.35 -9.10
N ILE A 7 -1.64 12.77 -8.06
CA ILE A 7 -0.38 13.49 -8.21
C ILE A 7 0.82 12.59 -7.90
N GLY A 8 1.89 12.74 -8.66
CA GLY A 8 3.14 11.99 -8.53
C GLY A 8 4.13 12.36 -9.62
N TYR A 9 5.33 11.74 -9.62
CA TYR A 9 6.32 11.97 -10.67
C TYR A 9 7.40 10.87 -10.71
N PRO A 10 7.61 10.21 -11.86
CA PRO A 10 6.67 10.14 -12.99
C PRO A 10 5.46 9.25 -12.62
N LEU A 11 4.33 9.42 -13.30
CA LEU A 11 3.13 8.61 -13.08
C LEU A 11 3.05 7.37 -13.99
N GLY A 12 3.72 7.41 -15.14
CA GLY A 12 3.75 6.30 -16.09
C GLY A 12 2.36 5.72 -16.38
N HIS A 13 2.27 4.37 -16.41
CA HIS A 13 1.01 3.65 -16.64
C HIS A 13 0.31 3.32 -15.31
N SER A 14 -0.32 4.32 -14.69
CA SER A 14 -1.08 4.12 -13.45
C SER A 14 -2.45 3.50 -13.72
N MET A 15 -2.81 2.46 -12.95
CA MET A 15 -4.15 1.85 -12.97
C MET A 15 -5.21 2.66 -12.23
N SER A 16 -4.81 3.69 -11.47
CA SER A 16 -5.73 4.48 -10.63
C SER A 16 -6.92 5.07 -11.40
N PRO A 17 -6.77 5.65 -12.61
CA PRO A 17 -7.91 6.19 -13.35
C PRO A 17 -8.97 5.14 -13.68
N ILE A 18 -8.54 3.95 -14.09
CA ILE A 18 -9.44 2.83 -14.43
C ILE A 18 -10.17 2.37 -13.16
N ILE A 19 -9.43 2.14 -12.09
CA ILE A 19 -9.99 1.69 -10.81
C ILE A 19 -11.02 2.70 -10.28
N HIS A 20 -10.67 3.98 -10.20
CA HIS A 20 -11.58 5.01 -9.71
C HIS A 20 -12.82 5.18 -10.60
N LYS A 21 -12.67 5.10 -11.93
CA LYS A 21 -13.80 5.15 -12.86
C LYS A 21 -14.80 4.02 -12.63
N GLU A 22 -14.32 2.79 -12.42
CA GLU A 22 -15.21 1.64 -12.16
C GLU A 22 -15.88 1.74 -10.78
N LEU A 23 -15.16 2.23 -9.77
CA LEU A 23 -15.75 2.49 -8.45
C LEU A 23 -16.83 3.58 -8.50
N PHE A 24 -16.61 4.68 -9.24
CA PHE A 24 -17.63 5.71 -9.46
C PHE A 24 -18.89 5.16 -10.12
N LYS A 25 -18.73 4.29 -11.14
CA LYS A 25 -19.87 3.65 -11.80
C LYS A 25 -20.71 2.80 -10.84
N ILE A 26 -20.05 2.01 -9.96
CA ILE A 26 -20.74 1.16 -8.99
C ILE A 26 -21.64 1.99 -8.07
N LYS A 27 -21.20 3.18 -7.68
CA LYS A 27 -21.95 4.07 -6.77
C LYS A 27 -22.78 5.13 -7.49
N ASN A 28 -22.84 5.09 -8.84
CA ASN A 28 -23.52 6.10 -9.66
C ASN A 28 -23.05 7.55 -9.35
N ILE A 29 -21.75 7.71 -9.09
CA ILE A 29 -21.14 9.01 -8.78
C ILE A 29 -20.69 9.68 -10.07
N ASP A 30 -21.15 10.93 -10.30
CA ASP A 30 -20.68 11.78 -11.40
C ASP A 30 -19.39 12.48 -10.99
N ALA A 31 -18.26 11.90 -11.39
CA ALA A 31 -16.92 12.41 -11.08
C ALA A 31 -15.91 12.11 -12.18
N SER A 32 -14.88 12.95 -12.25
CA SER A 32 -13.69 12.72 -13.09
C SER A 32 -12.47 12.37 -12.24
N TYR A 33 -11.58 11.55 -12.79
CA TYR A 33 -10.30 11.20 -12.17
C TYR A 33 -9.18 11.19 -13.21
N ASN A 34 -8.20 12.08 -13.04
CA ASN A 34 -7.14 12.31 -14.01
C ASN A 34 -5.75 12.05 -13.39
N LEU A 35 -4.74 11.86 -14.24
CA LEU A 35 -3.34 11.88 -13.83
C LEU A 35 -2.83 13.30 -13.95
N ASN A 36 -2.11 13.77 -12.92
CA ASN A 36 -1.48 15.09 -12.90
C ASN A 36 -0.02 14.94 -12.44
N GLU A 37 0.87 14.82 -13.41
CA GLU A 37 2.31 14.74 -13.12
C GLU A 37 2.83 16.08 -12.62
N ILE A 38 3.40 16.06 -11.41
CA ILE A 38 3.99 17.24 -10.77
C ILE A 38 5.41 16.89 -10.35
N ALA A 39 6.41 17.54 -10.92
CA ALA A 39 7.78 17.40 -10.47
C ALA A 39 7.95 17.94 -9.03
N PRO A 40 8.86 17.37 -8.21
CA PRO A 40 8.99 17.72 -6.79
C PRO A 40 9.14 19.22 -6.52
N GLU A 41 9.89 19.90 -7.34
CA GLU A 41 10.15 21.35 -7.25
C GLU A 41 8.92 22.20 -7.52
N ASN A 42 7.92 21.65 -8.23
CA ASN A 42 6.70 22.36 -8.62
C ASN A 42 5.53 22.12 -7.65
N LEU A 43 5.63 21.17 -6.71
CA LEU A 43 4.51 20.78 -5.84
C LEU A 43 3.92 21.98 -5.10
N LYS A 44 4.75 22.86 -4.56
CA LYS A 44 4.29 24.04 -3.81
C LYS A 44 3.52 25.03 -4.70
N ASN A 45 3.97 25.23 -5.93
CA ASN A 45 3.34 26.17 -6.86
C ASN A 45 2.00 25.64 -7.41
N GLU A 46 1.89 24.30 -7.56
CA GLU A 46 0.66 23.65 -8.05
C GLU A 46 -0.38 23.42 -6.94
N TYR A 47 -0.01 23.54 -5.67
CA TYR A 47 -0.89 23.23 -4.54
C TYR A 47 -2.18 24.04 -4.53
N GLU A 48 -2.13 25.35 -4.86
CA GLU A 48 -3.33 26.21 -4.91
C GLU A 48 -4.32 25.77 -6.02
N LYS A 49 -3.83 25.11 -7.08
CA LYS A 49 -4.71 24.53 -8.10
C LYS A 49 -5.34 23.23 -7.57
N LEU A 50 -4.58 22.42 -6.83
CA LEU A 50 -5.06 21.18 -6.22
C LEU A 50 -6.17 21.45 -5.19
N LYS A 51 -6.08 22.55 -4.44
CA LYS A 51 -7.14 22.99 -3.49
C LYS A 51 -8.47 23.33 -4.13
N LYS A 52 -8.54 23.48 -5.46
CA LYS A 52 -9.79 23.70 -6.19
C LYS A 52 -10.51 22.41 -6.60
N LEU A 53 -9.89 21.26 -6.38
CA LEU A 53 -10.48 19.94 -6.58
C LEU A 53 -11.34 19.56 -5.36
N ASP A 54 -12.13 18.51 -5.48
CA ASP A 54 -12.87 17.91 -4.36
C ASP A 54 -11.97 16.99 -3.52
N GLY A 55 -10.87 16.52 -4.10
CA GLY A 55 -9.84 15.71 -3.45
C GLY A 55 -8.81 15.20 -4.45
N PHE A 56 -7.75 14.58 -3.95
CA PHE A 56 -6.74 13.99 -4.80
C PHE A 56 -5.96 12.88 -4.09
N ASN A 57 -5.45 11.93 -4.87
CA ASN A 57 -4.49 10.96 -4.37
C ASN A 57 -3.06 11.46 -4.58
N VAL A 58 -2.17 10.94 -3.75
CA VAL A 58 -0.74 11.30 -3.75
C VAL A 58 0.11 10.04 -3.80
N THR A 59 1.02 9.98 -4.77
CA THR A 59 2.02 8.92 -4.84
C THR A 59 3.45 9.46 -4.80
N ILE A 60 4.42 8.59 -5.01
CA ILE A 60 5.86 8.96 -5.03
C ILE A 60 6.09 10.09 -6.03
N PRO A 61 6.90 11.10 -5.65
CA PRO A 61 7.65 11.25 -4.39
C PRO A 61 6.94 12.11 -3.33
N HIS A 62 5.67 12.47 -3.50
CA HIS A 62 5.00 13.55 -2.78
C HIS A 62 4.37 13.16 -1.44
N LYS A 63 4.25 11.85 -1.11
CA LYS A 63 3.51 11.37 0.08
C LYS A 63 3.92 11.99 1.41
N THR A 64 5.20 12.39 1.54
CA THR A 64 5.73 13.06 2.74
C THR A 64 5.75 14.58 2.57
N GLY A 65 6.15 15.07 1.38
CA GLY A 65 6.28 16.50 1.11
C GLY A 65 4.98 17.28 1.18
N ILE A 66 3.85 16.65 0.83
CA ILE A 66 2.53 17.30 0.85
C ILE A 66 2.06 17.64 2.28
N ILE A 67 2.54 16.93 3.30
CA ILE A 67 2.06 17.04 4.69
C ILE A 67 2.13 18.48 5.21
N SER A 68 3.21 19.18 4.93
CA SER A 68 3.41 20.57 5.40
C SER A 68 2.46 21.59 4.79
N MET A 69 1.69 21.21 3.76
CA MET A 69 0.75 22.08 3.05
C MET A 69 -0.71 21.81 3.48
N LEU A 70 -0.97 20.75 4.26
CA LEU A 70 -2.30 20.33 4.64
C LEU A 70 -2.76 20.99 5.95
N ASP A 71 -4.07 21.21 6.07
CA ASP A 71 -4.69 21.80 7.25
C ASP A 71 -4.84 20.79 8.40
N GLY A 72 -4.88 19.49 8.09
CA GLY A 72 -5.01 18.43 9.09
C GLY A 72 -4.59 17.05 8.55
N LEU A 73 -4.39 16.11 9.48
CA LEU A 73 -4.02 14.72 9.17
C LEU A 73 -4.89 13.75 9.97
N SER A 74 -5.30 12.66 9.33
CA SER A 74 -5.87 11.51 10.02
C SER A 74 -4.82 10.82 10.91
N GLN A 75 -5.26 10.07 11.91
CA GLN A 75 -4.36 9.35 12.84
C GLN A 75 -3.33 8.47 12.12
N ARG A 76 -3.74 7.73 11.08
CA ARG A 76 -2.84 6.87 10.31
C ARG A 76 -1.84 7.67 9.48
N ALA A 77 -2.29 8.76 8.84
CA ALA A 77 -1.40 9.65 8.10
C ALA A 77 -0.33 10.28 9.02
N GLN A 78 -0.74 10.70 10.21
CA GLN A 78 0.17 11.24 11.23
C GLN A 78 1.15 10.19 11.73
N LEU A 79 0.66 8.98 12.07
CA LEU A 79 1.49 7.88 12.58
C LEU A 79 2.57 7.47 11.58
N PHE A 80 2.19 7.32 10.29
CA PHE A 80 3.13 6.92 9.24
C PHE A 80 3.98 8.07 8.70
N GLY A 81 3.58 9.33 8.92
CA GLY A 81 4.20 10.48 8.30
C GLY A 81 4.11 10.44 6.78
N ALA A 82 2.99 9.92 6.24
CA ALA A 82 2.77 9.78 4.80
C ALA A 82 1.28 9.90 4.46
N VAL A 83 0.98 10.69 3.42
CA VAL A 83 -0.36 10.92 2.90
C VAL A 83 -0.44 10.36 1.48
N ASN A 84 -1.46 9.56 1.18
CA ASN A 84 -1.76 9.11 -0.18
C ASN A 84 -3.14 9.56 -0.67
N THR A 85 -3.96 10.19 0.18
CA THR A 85 -5.30 10.67 -0.15
C THR A 85 -5.55 11.98 0.57
N VAL A 86 -6.06 12.98 -0.14
CA VAL A 86 -6.47 14.28 0.42
C VAL A 86 -7.94 14.50 0.13
N LYS A 87 -8.73 14.83 1.16
CA LYS A 87 -10.09 15.34 1.04
C LYS A 87 -10.05 16.85 1.18
N ILE A 88 -10.77 17.55 0.30
CA ILE A 88 -10.97 18.99 0.38
C ILE A 88 -12.44 19.25 0.72
N GLU A 89 -12.67 19.90 1.82
CA GLU A 89 -13.99 20.20 2.32
C GLU A 89 -14.01 21.59 2.97
N ASN A 90 -14.91 22.46 2.52
CA ASN A 90 -15.01 23.85 3.00
C ASN A 90 -13.67 24.62 2.92
N GLY A 91 -12.89 24.39 1.87
CA GLY A 91 -11.57 25.01 1.65
C GLY A 91 -10.44 24.47 2.52
N LYS A 92 -10.68 23.45 3.36
CA LYS A 92 -9.67 22.78 4.18
C LYS A 92 -9.26 21.46 3.55
N ALA A 93 -7.96 21.21 3.52
CA ALA A 93 -7.35 20.00 2.99
C ALA A 93 -6.92 19.06 4.13
N THR A 94 -7.54 17.90 4.24
CA THR A 94 -7.21 16.87 5.23
C THR A 94 -6.54 15.68 4.58
N GLY A 95 -5.35 15.31 5.08
CA GLY A 95 -4.56 14.20 4.58
C GLY A 95 -4.86 12.88 5.27
N HIS A 96 -5.02 11.84 4.47
CA HIS A 96 -5.27 10.47 4.90
C HIS A 96 -4.22 9.53 4.34
N ASN A 97 -4.12 8.34 4.95
CA ASN A 97 -3.39 7.22 4.38
C ASN A 97 -4.33 6.04 4.18
N THR A 98 -4.74 5.80 2.93
CA THR A 98 -5.64 4.69 2.59
C THR A 98 -4.91 3.42 2.23
N ASP A 99 -3.57 3.46 2.06
CA ASP A 99 -2.76 2.27 1.78
C ASP A 99 -2.88 1.25 2.91
N CYS A 100 -2.91 1.68 4.18
CA CYS A 100 -3.05 0.79 5.32
C CYS A 100 -4.40 0.06 5.33
N PHE A 101 -5.49 0.75 5.05
CA PHE A 101 -6.81 0.12 4.96
C PHE A 101 -6.91 -0.79 3.74
N GLY A 102 -6.28 -0.39 2.61
CA GLY A 102 -6.13 -1.25 1.44
C GLY A 102 -5.43 -2.56 1.78
N PHE A 103 -4.34 -2.50 2.54
CA PHE A 103 -3.61 -3.68 3.03
C PHE A 103 -4.46 -4.55 3.95
N LEU A 104 -5.07 -3.97 4.99
CA LEU A 104 -5.88 -4.71 5.96
C LEU A 104 -7.06 -5.42 5.29
N ARG A 105 -7.81 -4.72 4.42
CA ARG A 105 -8.93 -5.31 3.67
C ARG A 105 -8.48 -6.35 2.64
N ALA A 106 -7.27 -6.21 2.06
CA ALA A 106 -6.70 -7.22 1.18
C ALA A 106 -6.37 -8.52 1.93
N LEU A 107 -5.86 -8.42 3.15
CA LEU A 107 -5.63 -9.58 4.03
C LEU A 107 -6.96 -10.24 4.44
N GLU A 108 -7.95 -9.45 4.84
CA GLU A 108 -9.29 -9.93 5.17
C GLU A 108 -9.92 -10.68 4.00
N MET A 109 -9.86 -10.11 2.79
CA MET A 109 -10.37 -10.74 1.56
C MET A 109 -9.70 -12.08 1.24
N ALA A 110 -8.44 -12.25 1.63
CA ALA A 110 -7.66 -13.48 1.46
C ALA A 110 -7.76 -14.41 2.68
N GLU A 111 -8.51 -14.04 3.72
CA GLU A 111 -8.62 -14.75 5.00
C GLU A 111 -7.24 -14.97 5.65
N ILE A 112 -6.38 -13.96 5.57
CA ILE A 112 -5.04 -13.94 6.17
C ILE A 112 -5.07 -13.11 7.44
N ASP A 113 -4.65 -13.70 8.56
CA ASP A 113 -4.51 -12.99 9.83
C ASP A 113 -3.18 -12.21 9.87
N LEU A 114 -3.22 -10.99 10.39
CA LEU A 114 -2.04 -10.14 10.61
C LEU A 114 -1.38 -10.38 11.99
N GLY A 115 -2.00 -11.20 12.84
CA GLY A 115 -1.47 -11.56 14.15
C GLY A 115 -0.35 -12.61 14.10
N GLY A 116 0.11 -13.00 15.30
CA GLY A 116 1.15 -14.03 15.43
C GLY A 116 2.56 -13.54 15.06
N LYS A 117 3.39 -14.45 14.54
CA LYS A 117 4.78 -14.14 14.16
C LYS A 117 4.84 -13.67 12.71
N VAL A 118 5.11 -12.39 12.50
CA VAL A 118 5.15 -11.75 11.18
C VAL A 118 6.58 -11.49 10.73
N LEU A 119 6.92 -11.94 9.52
CA LEU A 119 8.16 -11.64 8.83
C LEU A 119 7.89 -10.61 7.73
N LEU A 120 8.41 -9.41 7.89
CA LEU A 120 8.36 -8.35 6.89
C LEU A 120 9.69 -8.24 6.16
N CYS A 121 9.70 -8.46 4.87
CA CYS A 121 10.86 -8.24 4.02
C CYS A 121 10.82 -6.82 3.44
N GLY A 122 11.82 -5.98 3.79
CA GLY A 122 11.96 -4.61 3.29
C GLY A 122 11.84 -3.52 4.35
N SER A 123 12.29 -2.31 3.98
CA SER A 123 12.30 -1.12 4.85
C SER A 123 11.96 0.19 4.11
N GLY A 124 11.30 0.09 2.96
CA GLY A 124 10.79 1.25 2.21
C GLY A 124 9.52 1.85 2.81
N GLY A 125 8.95 2.86 2.16
CA GLY A 125 7.76 3.56 2.65
C GLY A 125 6.56 2.65 2.90
N VAL A 126 6.28 1.70 1.98
CA VAL A 126 5.18 0.73 2.17
C VAL A 126 5.52 -0.27 3.28
N SER A 127 6.77 -0.72 3.39
CA SER A 127 7.21 -1.63 4.45
C SER A 127 7.08 -0.97 5.83
N ARG A 128 7.34 0.34 5.92
CA ARG A 128 7.14 1.10 7.15
C ARG A 128 5.67 1.05 7.60
N MET A 129 4.74 1.25 6.70
CA MET A 129 3.29 1.12 6.97
C MET A 129 2.93 -0.32 7.40
N PHE A 130 3.41 -1.35 6.69
CA PHE A 130 3.18 -2.75 7.07
C PHE A 130 3.72 -3.07 8.46
N ALA A 131 4.90 -2.55 8.82
CA ALA A 131 5.49 -2.74 10.15
C ALA A 131 4.61 -2.16 11.25
N PHE A 132 4.11 -0.94 11.06
CA PHE A 132 3.23 -0.31 12.03
C PHE A 132 1.89 -1.03 12.17
N GLU A 133 1.24 -1.43 11.06
CA GLU A 133 -0.03 -2.16 11.10
C GLU A 133 0.15 -3.55 11.75
N SER A 134 1.27 -4.25 11.48
CA SER A 134 1.56 -5.52 12.15
C SER A 134 1.67 -5.35 13.68
N ILE A 135 2.39 -4.32 14.13
CA ILE A 135 2.52 -4.03 15.57
C ILE A 135 1.17 -3.64 16.21
N LEU A 136 0.34 -2.86 15.49
CA LEU A 136 -0.99 -2.47 15.96
C LEU A 136 -1.95 -3.68 16.04
N ALA A 137 -1.77 -4.67 15.17
CA ALA A 137 -2.48 -5.95 15.23
C ALA A 137 -1.94 -6.89 16.33
N GLY A 138 -0.88 -6.52 17.05
CA GLY A 138 -0.30 -7.31 18.14
C GLY A 138 0.72 -8.37 17.69
N ALA A 139 1.25 -8.29 16.47
CA ALA A 139 2.20 -9.25 15.94
C ALA A 139 3.58 -9.19 16.62
N ASP A 140 4.27 -10.35 16.73
CA ASP A 140 5.71 -10.45 16.95
C ASP A 140 6.44 -10.20 15.62
N LEU A 141 6.81 -8.93 15.41
CA LEU A 141 7.33 -8.46 14.12
C LEU A 141 8.85 -8.65 14.00
N ILE A 142 9.26 -9.29 12.91
CA ILE A 142 10.65 -9.36 12.45
C ILE A 142 10.76 -8.66 11.10
N ILE A 143 11.61 -7.64 11.01
CA ILE A 143 11.92 -6.92 9.76
C ILE A 143 13.22 -7.48 9.21
N ALA A 144 13.16 -8.10 8.05
CA ALA A 144 14.29 -8.70 7.38
C ALA A 144 14.74 -7.85 6.18
N VAL A 145 16.01 -7.48 6.14
CA VAL A 145 16.56 -6.59 5.11
C VAL A 145 17.97 -6.99 4.68
N ARG A 146 18.42 -6.47 3.54
CA ARG A 146 19.82 -6.55 3.13
C ARG A 146 20.68 -5.65 4.00
N ASP A 147 22.01 -5.90 4.06
CA ASP A 147 22.95 -5.10 4.86
C ASP A 147 22.83 -3.60 4.59
N SER A 148 22.74 -3.19 3.33
CA SER A 148 22.60 -1.78 2.93
C SER A 148 21.33 -1.12 3.43
N SER A 149 20.32 -1.90 3.82
CA SER A 149 19.02 -1.41 4.28
C SER A 149 18.84 -1.49 5.81
N MET A 150 19.86 -1.99 6.54
CA MET A 150 19.82 -2.08 8.00
C MET A 150 19.57 -0.73 8.70
N PRO A 151 20.17 0.40 8.28
CA PRO A 151 19.89 1.69 8.90
C PRO A 151 18.41 2.09 8.80
N ALA A 152 17.78 1.91 7.63
CA ALA A 152 16.37 2.22 7.41
C ALA A 152 15.44 1.30 8.24
N ALA A 153 15.76 0.01 8.34
CA ALA A 153 14.99 -0.92 9.18
C ALA A 153 15.12 -0.60 10.67
N ASN A 154 16.31 -0.22 11.14
CA ASN A 154 16.51 0.20 12.53
C ASN A 154 15.79 1.53 12.83
N LEU A 155 15.65 2.43 11.87
CA LEU A 155 14.83 3.64 12.02
C LEU A 155 13.35 3.27 12.24
N ILE A 156 12.79 2.35 11.45
CA ILE A 156 11.41 1.85 11.63
C ILE A 156 11.26 1.25 13.04
N LYS A 157 12.22 0.41 13.47
CA LYS A 157 12.22 -0.18 14.83
C LYS A 157 12.23 0.90 15.92
N SER A 158 13.04 1.95 15.79
CA SER A 158 13.10 3.06 16.73
C SER A 158 11.75 3.81 16.77
N GLU A 159 11.20 4.16 15.60
CA GLU A 159 9.91 4.84 15.51
C GLU A 159 8.76 4.03 16.13
N ILE A 160 8.76 2.70 15.97
CA ILE A 160 7.78 1.80 16.63
C ILE A 160 7.92 1.92 18.14
N LYS A 161 9.15 1.90 18.66
CA LYS A 161 9.40 2.06 20.09
C LYS A 161 8.94 3.43 20.59
N ASP A 162 9.29 4.50 19.88
CA ASP A 162 9.03 5.88 20.31
C ASP A 162 7.54 6.24 20.23
N LYS A 163 6.84 5.77 19.21
CA LYS A 163 5.44 6.14 18.94
C LYS A 163 4.41 5.19 19.55
N LEU A 164 4.75 3.92 19.73
CA LEU A 164 3.82 2.88 20.17
C LEU A 164 4.24 2.18 21.46
N ASP A 165 5.44 2.45 21.99
CA ASP A 165 6.06 1.73 23.12
C ASP A 165 6.09 0.21 22.91
N LYS A 166 6.29 -0.23 21.67
CA LYS A 166 6.36 -1.63 21.25
C LYS A 166 7.76 -1.99 20.74
N LYS A 167 7.99 -3.29 20.54
CA LYS A 167 9.29 -3.79 20.08
C LYS A 167 9.12 -4.50 18.73
N ALA A 168 10.12 -4.35 17.85
CA ALA A 168 10.30 -5.13 16.65
C ALA A 168 11.75 -5.65 16.61
N LYS A 169 11.99 -6.77 15.94
CA LYS A 169 13.34 -7.27 15.66
C LYS A 169 13.74 -6.85 14.25
N VAL A 170 15.04 -6.63 14.06
CA VAL A 170 15.63 -6.40 12.73
C VAL A 170 16.71 -7.42 12.53
N VAL A 171 16.67 -8.11 11.38
CA VAL A 171 17.63 -9.16 11.01
C VAL A 171 18.07 -8.99 9.55
N LYS A 172 19.19 -9.62 9.17
CA LYS A 172 19.57 -9.74 7.77
C LYS A 172 18.70 -10.79 7.08
N LEU A 173 18.42 -10.62 5.79
CA LEU A 173 17.65 -11.60 4.99
C LEU A 173 18.27 -13.01 5.01
N GLY A 174 19.63 -13.09 5.04
CA GLY A 174 20.35 -14.36 5.14
C GLY A 174 20.12 -15.09 6.46
N ASP A 175 19.90 -14.35 7.54
CA ASP A 175 19.80 -14.86 8.92
C ASP A 175 18.34 -15.17 9.33
N VAL A 176 17.39 -15.08 8.39
CA VAL A 176 15.97 -15.42 8.65
C VAL A 176 15.86 -16.92 8.92
N GLU A 177 15.36 -17.28 10.10
CA GLU A 177 15.16 -18.68 10.51
C GLU A 177 13.82 -18.86 11.24
N GLY A 178 13.32 -20.11 11.20
CA GLY A 178 12.09 -20.51 11.88
C GLY A 178 10.85 -20.45 10.97
N GLU A 179 9.69 -20.56 11.63
CA GLU A 179 8.37 -20.54 11.00
C GLU A 179 7.68 -19.21 11.28
N PHE A 180 6.79 -18.80 10.37
CA PHE A 180 6.05 -17.55 10.46
C PHE A 180 4.59 -17.76 10.15
N ASP A 181 3.72 -17.02 10.84
CA ASP A 181 2.29 -17.01 10.55
C ASP A 181 2.02 -16.22 9.27
N LEU A 182 2.75 -15.12 9.04
CA LEU A 182 2.64 -14.31 7.83
C LEU A 182 4.02 -13.85 7.35
N LEU A 183 4.29 -14.02 6.06
CA LEU A 183 5.40 -13.39 5.33
C LEU A 183 4.85 -12.25 4.48
N ILE A 184 5.40 -11.05 4.65
CA ILE A 184 5.07 -9.86 3.86
C ILE A 184 6.27 -9.46 3.01
N ASN A 185 6.11 -9.44 1.69
CA ASN A 185 7.09 -8.83 0.79
C ASN A 185 6.72 -7.36 0.55
N GLY A 186 7.43 -6.44 1.21
CA GLY A 186 7.34 -4.99 1.01
C GLY A 186 8.48 -4.45 0.12
N THR A 187 9.17 -5.31 -0.63
CA THR A 187 10.23 -4.95 -1.56
C THR A 187 9.76 -5.00 -3.01
N PRO A 188 10.49 -4.39 -3.97
CA PRO A 188 10.20 -4.54 -5.39
C PRO A 188 10.77 -5.86 -5.99
N VAL A 189 11.25 -6.79 -5.18
CA VAL A 189 11.79 -8.07 -5.68
C VAL A 189 10.66 -8.91 -6.26
N GLY A 190 10.85 -9.38 -7.49
CA GLY A 190 9.83 -10.13 -8.24
C GLY A 190 8.92 -9.25 -9.12
N MET A 191 9.05 -7.91 -9.03
CA MET A 191 8.34 -6.98 -9.89
C MET A 191 8.94 -6.93 -11.29
N PHE A 192 8.09 -6.76 -12.31
CA PHE A 192 8.53 -6.52 -13.68
C PHE A 192 9.54 -5.35 -13.76
N PRO A 193 10.63 -5.45 -14.56
CA PRO A 193 10.95 -6.55 -15.48
C PRO A 193 11.71 -7.73 -14.85
N LYS A 194 12.10 -7.68 -13.58
CA LYS A 194 12.91 -8.71 -12.89
C LYS A 194 12.02 -9.74 -12.18
N VAL A 195 11.21 -10.45 -12.94
CA VAL A 195 10.16 -11.35 -12.43
C VAL A 195 10.67 -12.67 -11.84
N ASP A 196 11.91 -13.08 -12.19
CA ASP A 196 12.48 -14.38 -11.81
C ASP A 196 13.24 -14.34 -10.46
N ALA A 197 12.89 -13.37 -9.61
CA ALA A 197 13.51 -13.19 -8.31
C ALA A 197 12.47 -13.33 -7.18
N SER A 198 12.90 -13.92 -6.07
CA SER A 198 12.14 -13.98 -4.81
C SER A 198 12.98 -13.39 -3.69
N VAL A 199 12.33 -12.69 -2.76
CA VAL A 199 13.02 -12.09 -1.60
C VAL A 199 13.54 -13.13 -0.63
N LEU A 200 12.92 -14.32 -0.59
CA LEU A 200 13.36 -15.48 0.18
C LEU A 200 13.39 -16.73 -0.71
N PRO A 201 14.25 -17.69 -0.43
CA PRO A 201 14.28 -18.96 -1.12
C PRO A 201 13.05 -19.81 -0.78
N LYS A 202 12.70 -20.75 -1.68
CA LYS A 202 11.49 -21.57 -1.63
C LYS A 202 11.28 -22.27 -0.28
N GLU A 203 12.33 -22.88 0.25
CA GLU A 203 12.30 -23.63 1.51
C GLU A 203 11.98 -22.75 2.74
N LYS A 204 12.26 -21.45 2.68
CA LYS A 204 11.87 -20.50 3.74
C LYS A 204 10.42 -20.04 3.58
N VAL A 205 9.95 -19.84 2.34
CA VAL A 205 8.55 -19.51 2.06
C VAL A 205 7.63 -20.64 2.50
N GLN A 206 8.00 -21.90 2.27
CA GLN A 206 7.23 -23.08 2.65
C GLN A 206 7.06 -23.26 4.17
N LYS A 207 7.82 -22.55 4.99
CA LYS A 207 7.69 -22.51 6.46
C LYS A 207 6.74 -21.41 6.96
N CYS A 208 6.06 -20.71 6.06
CA CYS A 208 5.09 -19.69 6.40
C CYS A 208 3.65 -20.26 6.27
N LYS A 209 2.70 -19.76 7.07
CA LYS A 209 1.29 -20.16 6.94
C LYS A 209 0.55 -19.32 5.91
N ALA A 210 1.01 -18.07 5.68
CA ALA A 210 0.47 -17.18 4.68
C ALA A 210 1.56 -16.28 4.08
N VAL A 211 1.31 -15.76 2.86
CA VAL A 211 2.19 -14.84 2.15
C VAL A 211 1.38 -13.66 1.59
N PHE A 212 1.81 -12.44 1.89
CA PHE A 212 1.35 -11.24 1.22
C PHE A 212 2.49 -10.62 0.42
N ASP A 213 2.27 -10.36 -0.87
CA ASP A 213 3.25 -9.68 -1.71
C ASP A 213 2.69 -8.32 -2.16
N ALA A 214 3.37 -7.21 -1.82
CA ALA A 214 2.96 -5.88 -2.25
C ALA A 214 3.08 -5.68 -3.77
N VAL A 215 3.83 -6.54 -4.47
CA VAL A 215 3.93 -6.53 -5.93
C VAL A 215 2.62 -7.00 -6.55
N TYR A 216 2.16 -6.29 -7.59
CA TYR A 216 0.95 -6.65 -8.36
C TYR A 216 1.23 -6.86 -9.87
N ASN A 217 2.42 -6.53 -10.33
CA ASN A 217 2.87 -6.80 -11.71
C ASN A 217 4.24 -7.49 -11.68
N PRO A 218 4.33 -8.79 -12.00
CA PRO A 218 3.25 -9.69 -12.43
C PRO A 218 2.24 -10.00 -11.32
N GLN A 219 1.05 -10.50 -11.70
CA GLN A 219 0.03 -10.88 -10.71
C GLN A 219 0.44 -12.07 -9.85
N GLU A 220 1.25 -12.98 -10.36
CA GLU A 220 1.82 -14.13 -9.65
C GLU A 220 3.36 -14.04 -9.72
N THR A 221 3.95 -13.44 -8.69
CA THR A 221 5.41 -13.37 -8.52
C THR A 221 5.99 -14.71 -8.12
N LEU A 222 7.32 -14.86 -8.20
CA LEU A 222 7.98 -16.12 -7.84
C LEU A 222 7.71 -16.54 -6.39
N ILE A 223 7.65 -15.60 -5.45
CA ILE A 223 7.32 -15.89 -4.05
C ILE A 223 5.90 -16.43 -3.90
N LEU A 224 4.94 -15.90 -4.66
CA LEU A 224 3.54 -16.39 -4.64
C LEU A 224 3.41 -17.75 -5.32
N LYS A 225 4.21 -18.04 -6.36
CA LYS A 225 4.30 -19.39 -6.93
C LYS A 225 4.76 -20.40 -5.89
N TYR A 226 5.77 -20.06 -5.09
CA TYR A 226 6.23 -20.92 -4.00
C TYR A 226 5.17 -21.16 -2.94
N ALA A 227 4.40 -20.13 -2.57
CA ALA A 227 3.29 -20.26 -1.64
C ALA A 227 2.19 -21.18 -2.20
N LYS A 228 1.80 -20.99 -3.46
CA LYS A 228 0.79 -21.78 -4.17
C LYS A 228 1.18 -23.27 -4.25
N GLU A 229 2.42 -23.57 -4.64
CA GLU A 229 2.95 -24.93 -4.72
C GLU A 229 2.97 -25.64 -3.34
N ALA A 230 3.08 -24.89 -2.27
CA ALA A 230 3.05 -25.40 -0.90
C ALA A 230 1.64 -25.44 -0.30
N GLY A 231 0.59 -25.03 -1.03
CA GLY A 231 -0.78 -24.96 -0.51
C GLY A 231 -0.99 -23.89 0.56
N ILE A 232 -0.13 -22.87 0.59
CA ILE A 232 -0.16 -21.78 1.58
C ILE A 232 -1.10 -20.67 1.09
N LYS A 233 -1.88 -20.07 1.99
CA LYS A 233 -2.69 -18.89 1.68
C LYS A 233 -1.82 -17.74 1.17
N TYR A 234 -2.27 -17.04 0.13
CA TYR A 234 -1.51 -15.91 -0.39
C TYR A 234 -2.41 -14.81 -0.99
N SER A 235 -1.87 -13.60 -1.02
CA SER A 235 -2.46 -12.45 -1.70
C SER A 235 -1.38 -11.61 -2.35
N ASN A 236 -1.73 -10.97 -3.47
CA ASN A 236 -0.87 -10.00 -4.15
C ASN A 236 -1.30 -8.55 -3.88
N GLY A 237 -0.49 -7.60 -4.31
CA GLY A 237 -0.72 -6.18 -4.11
C GLY A 237 -1.90 -5.59 -4.89
N LEU A 238 -2.50 -6.32 -5.85
CA LEU A 238 -3.59 -5.77 -6.66
C LEU A 238 -4.87 -5.54 -5.83
N SER A 239 -5.19 -6.45 -4.91
CA SER A 239 -6.31 -6.27 -3.99
C SER A 239 -6.11 -5.04 -3.09
N MET A 240 -4.90 -4.84 -2.58
CA MET A 240 -4.53 -3.64 -1.82
C MET A 240 -4.68 -2.37 -2.68
N LEU A 241 -4.24 -2.40 -3.96
CA LEU A 241 -4.34 -1.28 -4.88
C LEU A 241 -5.80 -0.88 -5.17
N VAL A 242 -6.70 -1.85 -5.31
CA VAL A 242 -8.14 -1.57 -5.52
C VAL A 242 -8.78 -1.09 -4.22
N TRP A 243 -8.52 -1.75 -3.10
CA TRP A 243 -9.10 -1.37 -1.82
C TRP A 243 -8.67 0.04 -1.35
N GLN A 244 -7.39 0.45 -1.54
CA GLN A 244 -6.97 1.81 -1.16
C GLN A 244 -7.72 2.89 -1.97
N ALA A 245 -8.06 2.61 -3.24
CA ALA A 245 -8.86 3.51 -4.06
C ALA A 245 -10.34 3.55 -3.62
N ALA A 246 -10.89 2.40 -3.23
CA ALA A 246 -12.23 2.33 -2.66
C ALA A 246 -12.31 3.15 -1.35
N VAL A 247 -11.36 2.95 -0.43
CA VAL A 247 -11.30 3.72 0.82
C VAL A 247 -11.11 5.22 0.56
N ALA A 248 -10.36 5.61 -0.48
CA ALA A 248 -10.26 7.02 -0.86
C ALA A 248 -11.63 7.59 -1.25
N GLN A 249 -12.44 6.85 -2.04
CA GLN A 249 -13.80 7.27 -2.39
C GLN A 249 -14.75 7.22 -1.19
N GLU A 250 -14.61 6.26 -0.29
CA GLU A 250 -15.38 6.23 0.97
C GLU A 250 -15.15 7.52 1.79
N ILE A 251 -13.90 8.00 1.85
CA ILE A 251 -13.55 9.26 2.52
C ILE A 251 -14.14 10.48 1.79
N TRP A 252 -14.08 10.50 0.45
CA TRP A 252 -14.55 11.64 -0.33
C TRP A 252 -16.07 11.78 -0.33
N PHE A 253 -16.81 10.66 -0.35
CA PHE A 253 -18.26 10.63 -0.60
C PHE A 253 -19.10 10.10 0.57
N ASP A 254 -18.46 9.76 1.69
CA ASP A 254 -19.15 9.15 2.84
C ASP A 254 -20.00 7.94 2.43
N THR A 255 -19.38 7.01 1.68
CA THR A 255 -19.98 5.79 1.15
C THR A 255 -19.16 4.58 1.57
N GLU A 256 -19.66 3.37 1.31
CA GLU A 256 -18.96 2.12 1.60
C GLU A 256 -18.99 1.19 0.38
N PHE A 257 -17.89 0.46 0.17
CA PHE A 257 -17.81 -0.58 -0.87
C PHE A 257 -17.85 -1.96 -0.26
N THR A 258 -18.68 -2.84 -0.85
CA THR A 258 -18.76 -4.24 -0.46
C THR A 258 -17.63 -5.07 -1.07
N MET A 259 -17.39 -6.26 -0.49
CA MET A 259 -16.44 -7.23 -1.03
C MET A 259 -16.76 -7.61 -2.49
N ASP A 260 -18.05 -7.70 -2.85
CA ASP A 260 -18.48 -8.03 -4.21
C ASP A 260 -18.26 -6.87 -5.19
N ASP A 261 -18.37 -5.63 -4.75
CA ASP A 261 -18.00 -4.45 -5.55
C ASP A 261 -16.52 -4.52 -5.92
N ILE A 262 -15.68 -4.82 -4.93
CA ILE A 262 -14.22 -4.92 -5.14
C ILE A 262 -13.85 -6.07 -6.05
N LYS A 263 -14.47 -7.24 -5.92
CA LYS A 263 -14.25 -8.39 -6.83
C LYS A 263 -14.52 -8.03 -8.29
N LYS A 264 -15.58 -7.24 -8.55
CA LYS A 264 -15.89 -6.75 -9.91
C LYS A 264 -14.78 -5.85 -10.45
N VAL A 265 -14.34 -4.86 -9.64
CA VAL A 265 -13.27 -3.93 -10.03
C VAL A 265 -11.94 -4.66 -10.23
N LEU A 266 -11.60 -5.61 -9.35
CA LEU A 266 -10.40 -6.45 -9.48
C LEU A 266 -10.37 -7.18 -10.83
N LYS A 267 -11.49 -7.81 -11.23
CA LYS A 267 -11.58 -8.52 -12.51
C LYS A 267 -11.30 -7.58 -13.70
N ILE A 268 -11.95 -6.42 -13.71
CA ILE A 268 -11.75 -5.42 -14.76
C ILE A 268 -10.29 -4.93 -14.78
N THR A 269 -9.73 -4.62 -13.60
CA THR A 269 -8.34 -4.16 -13.49
C THR A 269 -7.36 -5.20 -14.00
N GLN A 270 -7.59 -6.49 -13.69
CA GLN A 270 -6.77 -7.60 -14.19
C GLN A 270 -6.82 -7.73 -15.71
N GLU A 271 -7.99 -7.52 -16.32
CA GLU A 271 -8.17 -7.56 -17.78
C GLU A 271 -7.44 -6.39 -18.46
N GLU A 272 -7.52 -5.19 -17.89
CA GLU A 272 -6.81 -4.02 -18.42
C GLU A 272 -5.29 -4.12 -18.29
N MET A 273 -4.78 -4.68 -17.19
CA MET A 273 -3.34 -4.91 -16.99
C MET A 273 -2.73 -5.86 -18.05
N LYS A 274 -3.51 -6.76 -18.65
CA LYS A 274 -3.03 -7.64 -19.71
C LYS A 274 -2.82 -6.94 -21.07
N LYS A 275 -3.33 -5.71 -21.20
CA LYS A 275 -3.24 -4.91 -22.44
C LYS A 275 -2.02 -3.98 -22.45
N ILE A 276 -1.36 -3.82 -21.31
CA ILE A 276 -0.19 -2.97 -21.10
C ILE A 276 1.08 -3.83 -21.06
#